data_af29fe4f613978d50951cfd84b4a56df
#
_entry.id   af29fe4f613978d50951cfd84b4a56df
#
_cell.length_a   1.000
_cell.length_b   1.000
_cell.length_c   1.000
_cell.angle_alpha   90.00
_cell.angle_beta   90.00
_cell.angle_gamma   90.00
#
_symmetry.space_group_name_H-M   'P 1'
#
loop_
_entity.id
_entity.type
_entity.pdbx_description
1 polymer ?
#
loop_
_entity_poly.entity_id
_entity_poly.type
_entity_poly.pdbx_seq_one_letter_code
_entity_poly.pdbx_strand_id
1 'polypeptide(L)'
;THVQKNVNALGVDCDIFTNSNWESIEKVRYVDDRTNQMFIRIDKNDDSINRCDVTELNFDLYDAVVISDYDKGFLNQSDLEYIFENHSVTFLDTKKVLGSWAKKAKFIKINHIEYEKSELFLDEDYNEKLIVTTGKKGCQHNGVRYAVPEVSIKDVSGAGDTFLAALVIEYLKTKDITKAIQFANRCSTQVVQKRGVTII
;
A
#
# COMPACT_ATOMS: atom_id res chain seq x y z
N THR A 1 -12.20 1.88 -0.22
CA THR A 1 -11.04 1.06 0.22
C THR A 1 -10.54 1.51 1.58
N HIS A 2 -9.65 0.70 2.21
CA HIS A 2 -9.07 1.06 3.50
C HIS A 2 -8.06 2.22 3.36
N VAL A 3 -7.30 2.25 2.27
CA VAL A 3 -6.41 3.38 1.94
C VAL A 3 -7.20 4.69 1.88
N GLN A 4 -8.30 4.75 1.10
CA GLN A 4 -9.14 5.94 0.98
C GLN A 4 -9.67 6.42 2.34
N LYS A 5 -10.17 5.49 3.18
CA LYS A 5 -10.68 5.84 4.52
C LYS A 5 -9.61 6.50 5.39
N ASN A 6 -8.36 6.02 5.33
CA ASN A 6 -7.24 6.63 6.04
C ASN A 6 -6.84 7.98 5.45
N VAL A 7 -6.84 8.14 4.11
CA VAL A 7 -6.57 9.43 3.45
C VAL A 7 -7.59 10.47 3.90
N ASN A 8 -8.88 10.14 3.86
CA ASN A 8 -9.95 11.04 4.28
C ASN A 8 -9.88 11.38 5.78
N ALA A 9 -9.52 10.40 6.63
CA ALA A 9 -9.32 10.64 8.07
C ALA A 9 -8.16 11.59 8.36
N LEU A 10 -7.17 11.66 7.46
CA LEU A 10 -6.07 12.64 7.52
C LEU A 10 -6.42 14.01 6.91
N GLY A 11 -7.70 14.21 6.54
CA GLY A 11 -8.24 15.49 6.08
C GLY A 11 -7.92 15.85 4.62
N VAL A 12 -7.73 14.83 3.77
CA VAL A 12 -7.47 15.01 2.33
C VAL A 12 -8.55 14.32 1.52
N ASP A 13 -9.06 15.00 0.50
CA ASP A 13 -10.02 14.44 -0.44
C ASP A 13 -9.33 13.39 -1.33
N CYS A 14 -10.06 12.31 -1.62
CA CYS A 14 -9.54 11.19 -2.37
C CYS A 14 -10.63 10.56 -3.24
N ASP A 15 -10.48 10.68 -4.55
CA ASP A 15 -11.27 9.93 -5.50
C ASP A 15 -10.78 8.48 -5.58
N ILE A 16 -11.67 7.56 -5.89
CA ILE A 16 -11.34 6.15 -5.97
C ILE A 16 -11.79 5.56 -7.31
N PHE A 17 -10.86 4.91 -7.98
CA PHE A 17 -11.10 4.09 -9.15
C PHE A 17 -10.92 2.62 -8.76
N THR A 18 -11.98 1.84 -8.87
CA THR A 18 -11.98 0.42 -8.48
C THR A 18 -12.97 -0.36 -9.35
N ASN A 19 -12.91 -1.69 -9.29
CA ASN A 19 -13.83 -2.54 -10.02
C ASN A 19 -15.29 -2.32 -9.58
N SER A 20 -16.23 -2.44 -10.52
CA SER A 20 -17.65 -2.15 -10.30
C SER A 20 -18.32 -3.07 -9.26
N ASN A 21 -17.79 -4.29 -9.08
CA ASN A 21 -18.30 -5.28 -8.13
C ASN A 21 -17.53 -5.32 -6.79
N TRP A 22 -16.77 -4.28 -6.46
CA TRP A 22 -15.92 -4.25 -5.26
C TRP A 22 -16.68 -4.51 -3.93
N GLU A 23 -17.95 -4.16 -3.87
CA GLU A 23 -18.80 -4.37 -2.68
C GLU A 23 -19.11 -5.86 -2.43
N SER A 24 -19.11 -6.67 -3.49
CA SER A 24 -19.34 -8.11 -3.37
C SER A 24 -18.10 -8.89 -2.91
N ILE A 25 -16.92 -8.28 -2.93
CA ILE A 25 -15.67 -8.92 -2.52
C ILE A 25 -15.61 -9.01 -1.00
N GLU A 26 -15.59 -10.23 -0.48
CA GLU A 26 -15.53 -10.49 0.94
C GLU A 26 -14.22 -11.18 1.33
N LYS A 27 -13.66 -10.75 2.46
CA LYS A 27 -12.51 -11.42 3.12
C LYS A 27 -12.92 -11.82 4.53
N VAL A 28 -13.44 -13.04 4.67
CA VAL A 28 -13.91 -13.59 5.94
C VAL A 28 -12.74 -14.23 6.68
N ARG A 29 -12.54 -13.84 7.94
CA ARG A 29 -11.52 -14.41 8.83
C ARG A 29 -12.19 -15.08 10.01
N TYR A 30 -11.84 -16.33 10.25
CA TYR A 30 -12.21 -17.07 11.45
C TYR A 30 -11.03 -17.01 12.41
N VAL A 31 -11.22 -16.33 13.53
CA VAL A 31 -10.18 -16.11 14.56
C VAL A 31 -10.64 -16.62 15.91
N ASP A 32 -9.72 -17.15 16.69
CA ASP A 32 -9.95 -17.47 18.09
C ASP A 32 -10.06 -16.19 18.91
N ASP A 33 -11.15 -16.02 19.63
CA ASP A 33 -11.42 -14.79 20.39
C ASP A 33 -10.47 -14.59 21.59
N ARG A 34 -9.87 -15.66 22.11
CA ARG A 34 -8.97 -15.60 23.27
C ARG A 34 -7.55 -15.32 22.87
N THR A 35 -7.07 -16.01 21.83
CA THR A 35 -5.67 -15.95 21.39
C THR A 35 -5.46 -15.01 20.21
N ASN A 36 -6.54 -14.55 19.56
CA ASN A 36 -6.53 -13.80 18.29
C ASN A 36 -5.82 -14.55 17.15
N GLN A 37 -5.72 -15.89 17.27
CA GLN A 37 -5.14 -16.73 16.24
C GLN A 37 -6.14 -16.91 15.09
N MET A 38 -5.71 -16.61 13.88
CA MET A 38 -6.50 -16.86 12.67
C MET A 38 -6.41 -18.34 12.29
N PHE A 39 -7.56 -19.02 12.23
CA PHE A 39 -7.65 -20.41 11.79
C PHE A 39 -7.76 -20.52 10.27
N ILE A 40 -8.60 -19.69 9.65
CA ILE A 40 -8.84 -19.72 8.22
C ILE A 40 -9.25 -18.34 7.72
N ARG A 41 -8.86 -18.01 6.49
CA ARG A 41 -9.37 -16.90 5.71
C ARG A 41 -10.02 -17.42 4.44
N ILE A 42 -11.22 -16.94 4.14
CA ILE A 42 -11.96 -17.23 2.92
C ILE A 42 -12.09 -15.92 2.16
N ASP A 43 -11.51 -15.88 0.96
CA ASP A 43 -11.67 -14.76 0.03
C ASP A 43 -12.76 -15.17 -0.97
N LYS A 44 -13.81 -14.33 -1.15
CA LYS A 44 -14.93 -14.58 -2.03
C LYS A 44 -15.04 -13.49 -3.08
N ASN A 45 -15.43 -13.86 -4.30
CA ASN A 45 -15.73 -12.97 -5.41
C ASN A 45 -14.56 -12.06 -5.84
N ASP A 46 -13.30 -12.50 -5.60
CA ASP A 46 -12.10 -11.74 -5.95
C ASP A 46 -11.37 -12.32 -7.19
N ASP A 47 -12.02 -13.22 -7.92
CA ASP A 47 -11.56 -13.91 -9.13
C ASP A 47 -12.17 -13.33 -10.43
N SER A 48 -13.19 -12.48 -10.33
CA SER A 48 -13.93 -11.90 -11.45
C SER A 48 -13.83 -10.37 -11.44
N ILE A 49 -12.60 -9.86 -11.65
CA ILE A 49 -12.32 -8.42 -11.62
C ILE A 49 -12.13 -7.92 -13.06
N ASN A 50 -12.94 -6.93 -13.47
CA ASN A 50 -12.78 -6.29 -14.76
C ASN A 50 -11.57 -5.34 -14.72
N ARG A 51 -10.77 -5.38 -15.80
CA ARG A 51 -9.63 -4.47 -15.97
C ARG A 51 -10.12 -3.02 -16.05
N CYS A 52 -9.37 -2.12 -15.43
CA CYS A 52 -9.55 -0.68 -15.55
C CYS A 52 -8.99 -0.19 -16.89
N ASP A 53 -9.74 0.67 -17.59
CA ASP A 53 -9.17 1.47 -18.67
C ASP A 53 -8.57 2.75 -18.08
N VAL A 54 -7.26 2.72 -17.88
CA VAL A 54 -6.53 3.85 -17.28
C VAL A 54 -6.35 5.02 -18.23
N THR A 55 -6.60 4.82 -19.53
CA THR A 55 -6.46 5.89 -20.55
C THR A 55 -7.60 6.90 -20.49
N GLU A 56 -8.73 6.54 -19.87
CA GLU A 56 -9.86 7.44 -19.65
C GLU A 56 -9.67 8.34 -18.42
N LEU A 57 -8.62 8.13 -17.61
CA LEU A 57 -8.40 8.88 -16.38
C LEU A 57 -7.62 10.17 -16.66
N ASN A 58 -8.09 11.28 -16.11
CA ASN A 58 -7.37 12.55 -16.16
C ASN A 58 -6.49 12.72 -14.91
N PHE A 59 -5.22 12.38 -15.03
CA PHE A 59 -4.27 12.43 -13.92
C PHE A 59 -3.88 13.86 -13.50
N ASP A 60 -4.03 14.85 -14.37
CA ASP A 60 -3.67 16.27 -14.06
C ASP A 60 -4.55 16.88 -12.97
N LEU A 61 -5.67 16.25 -12.63
CA LEU A 61 -6.56 16.71 -11.57
C LEU A 61 -6.04 16.41 -10.15
N TYR A 62 -4.97 15.61 -10.02
CA TYR A 62 -4.54 15.07 -8.73
C TYR A 62 -3.11 15.48 -8.39
N ASP A 63 -2.85 15.74 -7.09
CA ASP A 63 -1.51 16.00 -6.56
C ASP A 63 -0.66 14.73 -6.44
N ALA A 64 -1.29 13.57 -6.36
CA ALA A 64 -0.64 12.26 -6.34
C ALA A 64 -1.59 11.15 -6.81
N VAL A 65 -1.03 10.10 -7.40
CA VAL A 65 -1.74 8.86 -7.72
C VAL A 65 -1.25 7.74 -6.81
N VAL A 66 -2.19 7.13 -6.08
CA VAL A 66 -1.93 6.05 -5.14
C VAL A 66 -2.49 4.74 -5.69
N ILE A 67 -1.63 3.77 -5.90
CA ILE A 67 -1.97 2.48 -6.47
C ILE A 67 -1.87 1.42 -5.38
N SER A 68 -3.00 0.81 -5.00
CA SER A 68 -3.07 -0.34 -4.10
C SER A 68 -3.50 -1.56 -4.90
N ASP A 69 -2.51 -2.26 -5.47
CA ASP A 69 -2.71 -3.37 -6.41
C ASP A 69 -2.55 -4.72 -5.72
N TYR A 70 -3.63 -5.47 -5.68
CA TYR A 70 -3.67 -6.82 -5.10
C TYR A 70 -3.37 -7.94 -6.11
N ASP A 71 -2.95 -7.58 -7.34
CA ASP A 71 -2.66 -8.51 -8.44
C ASP A 71 -3.84 -9.45 -8.76
N LYS A 72 -5.05 -8.88 -8.83
CA LYS A 72 -6.29 -9.61 -9.13
C LYS A 72 -6.86 -9.28 -10.52
N GLY A 73 -6.06 -8.69 -11.41
CA GLY A 73 -6.43 -8.40 -12.81
C GLY A 73 -7.04 -7.03 -13.06
N PHE A 74 -7.23 -6.17 -12.03
CA PHE A 74 -7.74 -4.81 -12.22
C PHE A 74 -6.77 -3.92 -13.00
N LEU A 75 -5.47 -4.03 -12.72
CA LEU A 75 -4.37 -3.36 -13.44
C LEU A 75 -3.35 -4.40 -13.90
N ASN A 76 -2.91 -4.31 -15.14
CA ASN A 76 -1.75 -5.05 -15.63
C ASN A 76 -0.49 -4.18 -15.61
N GLN A 77 0.65 -4.73 -16.03
CA GLN A 77 1.92 -3.99 -16.02
C GLN A 77 1.89 -2.77 -16.95
N SER A 78 1.30 -2.90 -18.16
CA SER A 78 1.22 -1.78 -19.09
C SER A 78 0.31 -0.65 -18.59
N ASP A 79 -0.72 -0.97 -17.80
CA ASP A 79 -1.55 0.05 -17.15
C ASP A 79 -0.74 0.84 -16.10
N LEU A 80 0.07 0.13 -15.33
CA LEU A 80 0.95 0.75 -14.33
C LEU A 80 2.02 1.63 -14.99
N GLU A 81 2.67 1.14 -16.05
CA GLU A 81 3.62 1.93 -16.82
C GLU A 81 2.97 3.20 -17.37
N TYR A 82 1.76 3.10 -17.94
CA TYR A 82 1.00 4.24 -18.43
C TYR A 82 0.74 5.27 -17.32
N ILE A 83 0.31 4.84 -16.13
CA ILE A 83 0.09 5.73 -14.99
C ILE A 83 1.40 6.45 -14.60
N PHE A 84 2.52 5.71 -14.53
CA PHE A 84 3.81 6.29 -14.15
C PHE A 84 4.36 7.27 -15.20
N GLU A 85 4.01 7.11 -16.47
CA GLU A 85 4.36 8.02 -17.55
C GLU A 85 3.52 9.30 -17.55
N ASN A 86 2.27 9.21 -17.09
CA ASN A 86 1.32 10.31 -17.12
C ASN A 86 1.17 11.07 -15.78
N HIS A 87 1.82 10.59 -14.70
CA HIS A 87 1.84 11.31 -13.43
C HIS A 87 3.16 11.13 -12.67
N SER A 88 3.79 12.25 -12.31
CA SER A 88 5.14 12.25 -11.71
C SER A 88 5.18 11.87 -10.23
N VAL A 89 4.06 11.98 -9.50
CA VAL A 89 3.98 11.69 -8.06
C VAL A 89 3.12 10.46 -7.84
N THR A 90 3.71 9.29 -8.03
CA THR A 90 3.03 7.99 -7.92
C THR A 90 3.54 7.17 -6.76
N PHE A 91 2.61 6.54 -6.03
CA PHE A 91 2.90 5.62 -4.93
C PHE A 91 2.29 4.26 -5.25
N LEU A 92 3.14 3.24 -5.30
CA LEU A 92 2.73 1.87 -5.63
C LEU A 92 2.83 0.97 -4.40
N ASP A 93 1.73 0.28 -4.07
CA ASP A 93 1.71 -0.92 -3.22
C ASP A 93 1.17 -2.06 -4.08
N THR A 94 1.97 -3.09 -4.36
CA THR A 94 1.58 -4.17 -5.27
C THR A 94 1.96 -5.54 -4.75
N LYS A 95 1.21 -6.55 -5.18
CA LYS A 95 1.51 -7.98 -4.99
C LYS A 95 2.24 -8.57 -6.18
N LYS A 96 2.37 -7.82 -7.28
CA LYS A 96 3.17 -8.24 -8.45
C LYS A 96 4.64 -8.31 -8.10
N VAL A 97 5.34 -9.24 -8.73
CA VAL A 97 6.81 -9.26 -8.72
C VAL A 97 7.31 -8.02 -9.44
N LEU A 98 8.16 -7.24 -8.77
CA LEU A 98 8.75 -6.03 -9.35
C LEU A 98 9.70 -6.41 -10.49
N GLY A 99 9.79 -5.55 -11.48
CA GLY A 99 10.64 -5.68 -12.64
C GLY A 99 10.81 -4.31 -13.30
N SER A 100 11.44 -4.22 -14.46
CA SER A 100 11.73 -2.96 -15.16
C SER A 100 10.51 -2.03 -15.29
N TRP A 101 9.31 -2.58 -15.38
CA TRP A 101 8.05 -1.85 -15.48
C TRP A 101 7.78 -0.90 -14.30
N ALA A 102 8.27 -1.23 -13.11
CA ALA A 102 8.02 -0.44 -11.90
C ALA A 102 9.03 0.71 -11.68
N LYS A 103 10.11 0.77 -12.47
CA LYS A 103 11.20 1.75 -12.30
C LYS A 103 10.75 3.22 -12.43
N LYS A 104 9.67 3.49 -13.16
CA LYS A 104 9.13 4.85 -13.35
C LYS A 104 8.27 5.33 -12.18
N ALA A 105 7.82 4.43 -11.29
CA ALA A 105 7.10 4.84 -10.09
C ALA A 105 7.96 5.78 -9.23
N LYS A 106 7.34 6.78 -8.62
CA LYS A 106 8.03 7.71 -7.71
C LYS A 106 8.46 7.01 -6.43
N PHE A 107 7.53 6.30 -5.78
CA PHE A 107 7.82 5.47 -4.61
C PHE A 107 7.07 4.14 -4.70
N ILE A 108 7.69 3.10 -4.20
CA ILE A 108 7.17 1.73 -4.18
C ILE A 108 7.24 1.24 -2.74
N LYS A 109 6.10 0.88 -2.17
CA LYS A 109 6.02 0.27 -0.85
C LYS A 109 5.58 -1.19 -1.02
N ILE A 110 6.38 -2.11 -0.51
CA ILE A 110 6.07 -3.53 -0.46
C ILE A 110 6.42 -4.09 0.93
N ASN A 111 5.95 -5.29 1.24
CA ASN A 111 6.38 -5.98 2.44
C ASN A 111 7.59 -6.89 2.15
N HIS A 112 8.18 -7.48 3.21
CA HIS A 112 9.36 -8.34 3.07
C HIS A 112 9.13 -9.59 2.21
N ILE A 113 7.92 -10.15 2.21
CA ILE A 113 7.59 -11.35 1.38
C ILE A 113 7.55 -10.97 -0.11
N GLU A 114 7.01 -9.81 -0.42
CA GLU A 114 6.99 -9.26 -1.77
C GLU A 114 8.38 -8.85 -2.23
N TYR A 115 9.20 -8.33 -1.31
CA TYR A 115 10.60 -8.03 -1.55
C TYR A 115 11.39 -9.29 -1.92
N GLU A 116 11.31 -10.36 -1.13
CA GLU A 116 12.01 -11.63 -1.39
C GLU A 116 11.67 -12.22 -2.77
N LYS A 117 10.40 -12.09 -3.22
CA LYS A 117 9.97 -12.51 -4.54
C LYS A 117 10.56 -11.67 -5.68
N SER A 118 10.85 -10.41 -5.40
CA SER A 118 11.31 -9.44 -6.39
C SER A 118 12.82 -9.24 -6.39
N GLU A 119 13.55 -9.68 -5.37
CA GLU A 119 14.94 -9.35 -5.08
C GLU A 119 15.87 -9.55 -6.29
N LEU A 120 15.68 -10.63 -7.05
CA LEU A 120 16.50 -10.93 -8.25
C LEU A 120 16.31 -9.94 -9.40
N PHE A 121 15.26 -9.13 -9.38
CA PHE A 121 14.90 -8.17 -10.42
C PHE A 121 15.17 -6.72 -10.00
N LEU A 122 15.66 -6.51 -8.77
CA LEU A 122 15.94 -5.20 -8.22
C LEU A 122 17.41 -4.84 -8.46
N ASP A 123 17.62 -3.63 -8.92
CA ASP A 123 18.93 -3.02 -9.12
C ASP A 123 19.04 -1.67 -8.39
N GLU A 124 20.12 -0.93 -8.60
CA GLU A 124 20.39 0.34 -7.93
C GLU A 124 19.32 1.41 -8.18
N ASP A 125 18.59 1.34 -9.28
CA ASP A 125 17.50 2.28 -9.61
C ASP A 125 16.35 2.24 -8.61
N TYR A 126 16.24 1.16 -7.82
CA TYR A 126 15.22 0.99 -6.80
C TYR A 126 15.60 1.61 -5.44
N ASN A 127 16.88 1.88 -5.17
CA ASN A 127 17.36 2.27 -3.85
C ASN A 127 16.60 3.48 -3.26
N GLU A 128 16.41 4.53 -4.07
CA GLU A 128 15.74 5.76 -3.63
C GLU A 128 14.20 5.70 -3.69
N LYS A 129 13.63 4.63 -4.23
CA LYS A 129 12.20 4.49 -4.47
C LYS A 129 11.54 3.47 -3.58
N LEU A 130 12.28 2.41 -3.26
CA LEU A 130 11.73 1.24 -2.59
C LEU A 130 11.69 1.42 -1.07
N ILE A 131 10.51 1.15 -0.50
CA ILE A 131 10.25 1.13 0.93
C ILE A 131 9.76 -0.28 1.28
N VAL A 132 10.56 -1.03 2.03
CA VAL A 132 10.25 -2.41 2.42
C VAL A 132 9.77 -2.44 3.86
N THR A 133 8.49 -2.75 4.08
CA THR A 133 7.92 -2.88 5.43
C THR A 133 8.24 -4.26 6.01
N THR A 134 8.68 -4.30 7.27
CA THR A 134 9.16 -5.51 7.96
C THR A 134 8.38 -5.78 9.27
N GLY A 135 7.10 -5.40 9.29
CA GLY A 135 6.18 -5.58 10.41
C GLY A 135 6.69 -4.91 11.69
N LYS A 136 6.80 -5.66 12.78
CA LYS A 136 7.26 -5.13 14.09
C LYS A 136 8.67 -4.51 14.09
N LYS A 137 9.41 -4.68 13.03
CA LYS A 137 10.75 -4.11 12.88
C LYS A 137 10.75 -2.75 12.16
N GLY A 138 9.57 -2.25 11.74
CA GLY A 138 9.43 -1.02 10.98
C GLY A 138 9.62 -1.21 9.49
N CYS A 139 10.45 -0.39 8.83
CA CYS A 139 10.73 -0.51 7.40
C CYS A 139 12.18 -0.14 7.06
N GLN A 140 12.55 -0.41 5.81
CA GLN A 140 13.85 -0.03 5.22
C GLN A 140 13.60 0.82 3.97
N HIS A 141 14.44 1.80 3.76
CA HIS A 141 14.48 2.63 2.57
C HIS A 141 15.89 3.16 2.36
N ASN A 142 16.42 3.04 1.15
CA ASN A 142 17.76 3.50 0.75
C ASN A 142 18.87 3.08 1.75
N GLY A 143 18.91 1.80 2.11
CA GLY A 143 19.87 1.23 3.06
C GLY A 143 19.65 1.65 4.52
N VAL A 144 18.73 2.57 4.82
CA VAL A 144 18.43 3.05 6.17
C VAL A 144 17.23 2.30 6.76
N ARG A 145 17.36 1.85 8.01
CA ARG A 145 16.28 1.23 8.77
C ARG A 145 15.54 2.24 9.63
N TYR A 146 14.23 2.30 9.50
CA TYR A 146 13.32 3.11 10.29
C TYR A 146 12.58 2.22 11.28
N ALA A 147 13.15 2.06 12.46
CA ALA A 147 12.58 1.21 13.51
C ALA A 147 11.30 1.82 14.09
N VAL A 148 10.44 0.96 14.64
CA VAL A 148 9.25 1.34 15.40
C VAL A 148 9.39 0.85 16.85
N PRO A 149 8.70 1.51 17.82
CA PRO A 149 8.70 1.04 19.19
C PRO A 149 8.03 -0.33 19.29
N GLU A 150 8.46 -1.13 20.24
CA GLU A 150 7.78 -2.38 20.58
C GLU A 150 6.45 -2.07 21.27
N VAL A 151 5.35 -2.60 20.73
CA VAL A 151 4.00 -2.39 21.22
C VAL A 151 3.24 -3.70 21.28
N SER A 152 2.17 -3.74 22.09
CA SER A 152 1.25 -4.88 22.10
C SER A 152 0.41 -4.87 20.83
N ILE A 153 0.67 -5.83 19.93
CA ILE A 153 -0.04 -5.98 18.67
C ILE A 153 -1.34 -6.77 18.93
N LYS A 154 -2.47 -6.18 18.56
CA LYS A 154 -3.78 -6.82 18.62
C LYS A 154 -4.25 -7.31 17.25
N ASP A 155 -4.04 -6.52 16.21
CA ASP A 155 -4.37 -6.88 14.84
C ASP A 155 -3.45 -6.13 13.86
N VAL A 156 -2.95 -6.84 12.86
CA VAL A 156 -2.09 -6.25 11.80
C VAL A 156 -2.86 -5.92 10.53
N SER A 157 -4.16 -6.25 10.48
CA SER A 157 -4.98 -6.04 9.28
C SER A 157 -5.14 -4.55 8.98
N GLY A 158 -4.83 -4.16 7.74
CA GLY A 158 -4.90 -2.77 7.30
C GLY A 158 -3.69 -1.89 7.67
N ALA A 159 -2.71 -2.41 8.43
CA ALA A 159 -1.52 -1.63 8.78
C ALA A 159 -0.72 -1.17 7.55
N GLY A 160 -0.65 -2.01 6.50
CA GLY A 160 -0.01 -1.66 5.23
C GLY A 160 -0.73 -0.54 4.48
N ASP A 161 -2.06 -0.58 4.46
CA ASP A 161 -2.90 0.45 3.84
C ASP A 161 -2.80 1.78 4.61
N THR A 162 -2.77 1.70 5.94
CA THR A 162 -2.55 2.86 6.82
C THR A 162 -1.18 3.47 6.58
N PHE A 163 -0.13 2.64 6.49
CA PHE A 163 1.23 3.09 6.16
C PHE A 163 1.24 3.83 4.84
N LEU A 164 0.65 3.24 3.77
CA LEU A 164 0.60 3.84 2.45
C LEU A 164 -0.11 5.20 2.46
N ALA A 165 -1.29 5.29 3.06
CA ALA A 165 -2.05 6.54 3.15
C ALA A 165 -1.26 7.64 3.89
N ALA A 166 -0.70 7.31 5.06
CA ALA A 166 0.08 8.26 5.86
C ALA A 166 1.36 8.70 5.15
N LEU A 167 2.05 7.78 4.46
CA LEU A 167 3.24 8.06 3.66
C LEU A 167 2.95 9.12 2.59
N VAL A 168 1.88 8.92 1.82
CA VAL A 168 1.48 9.83 0.74
C VAL A 168 1.17 11.22 1.28
N ILE A 169 0.32 11.29 2.30
CA ILE A 169 -0.15 12.57 2.85
C ILE A 169 1.02 13.39 3.41
N GLU A 170 1.88 12.77 4.20
CA GLU A 170 3.02 13.48 4.79
C GLU A 170 4.06 13.87 3.72
N TYR A 171 4.26 13.03 2.71
CA TYR A 171 5.12 13.39 1.59
C TYR A 171 4.57 14.58 0.79
N LEU A 172 3.27 14.63 0.53
CA LEU A 172 2.66 15.77 -0.16
C LEU A 172 2.84 17.09 0.62
N LYS A 173 2.77 17.02 1.95
CA LYS A 173 2.97 18.19 2.84
C LYS A 173 4.42 18.62 2.93
N THR A 174 5.35 17.68 3.04
CA THR A 174 6.74 17.98 3.40
C THR A 174 7.72 17.90 2.25
N LYS A 175 7.38 17.15 1.20
CA LYS A 175 8.26 16.72 0.10
C LYS A 175 9.53 15.99 0.57
N ASP A 176 9.46 15.42 1.78
CA ASP A 176 10.57 14.73 2.45
C ASP A 176 10.14 13.27 2.75
N ILE A 177 10.75 12.33 2.04
CA ILE A 177 10.41 10.91 2.17
C ILE A 177 10.78 10.34 3.55
N THR A 178 11.84 10.86 4.18
CA THR A 178 12.24 10.43 5.52
C THR A 178 11.20 10.79 6.57
N LYS A 179 10.69 12.04 6.53
CA LYS A 179 9.58 12.47 7.40
C LYS A 179 8.32 11.68 7.12
N ALA A 180 8.02 11.44 5.85
CA ALA A 180 6.85 10.66 5.45
C ALA A 180 6.90 9.22 5.98
N ILE A 181 8.05 8.54 5.89
CA ILE A 181 8.26 7.20 6.44
C ILE A 181 8.10 7.19 7.97
N GLN A 182 8.68 8.16 8.66
CA GLN A 182 8.58 8.26 10.12
C GLN A 182 7.11 8.48 10.56
N PHE A 183 6.38 9.32 9.85
CA PHE A 183 4.95 9.53 10.09
C PHE A 183 4.13 8.27 9.83
N ALA A 184 4.35 7.61 8.69
CA ALA A 184 3.68 6.37 8.32
C ALA A 184 3.91 5.25 9.35
N ASN A 185 5.13 5.11 9.85
CA ASN A 185 5.47 4.17 10.91
C ASN A 185 4.68 4.45 12.20
N ARG A 186 4.56 5.74 12.62
CA ARG A 186 3.76 6.12 13.81
C ARG A 186 2.29 5.76 13.63
N CYS A 187 1.70 6.09 12.48
CA CYS A 187 0.29 5.80 12.18
C CYS A 187 0.03 4.28 12.18
N SER A 188 0.88 3.50 11.51
CA SER A 188 0.75 2.04 11.50
C SER A 188 0.91 1.43 12.89
N THR A 189 1.84 1.95 13.71
CA THR A 189 2.02 1.50 15.09
C THR A 189 0.78 1.76 15.95
N GLN A 190 0.06 2.85 15.71
CA GLN A 190 -1.17 3.14 16.45
C GLN A 190 -2.31 2.18 16.09
N VAL A 191 -2.52 1.89 14.81
CA VAL A 191 -3.64 1.04 14.36
C VAL A 191 -3.46 -0.42 14.75
N VAL A 192 -2.23 -0.97 14.77
CA VAL A 192 -2.00 -2.37 15.15
C VAL A 192 -2.28 -2.66 16.63
N GLN A 193 -2.43 -1.65 17.46
CA GLN A 193 -2.80 -1.77 18.88
C GLN A 193 -4.32 -1.85 19.10
N LYS A 194 -5.12 -1.69 18.05
CA LYS A 194 -6.57 -1.79 18.09
C LYS A 194 -7.03 -3.13 17.50
N ARG A 195 -8.20 -3.64 17.90
CA ARG A 195 -8.78 -4.85 17.31
C ARG A 195 -9.52 -4.52 16.02
N GLY A 196 -9.42 -5.41 15.04
CA GLY A 196 -10.04 -5.27 13.73
C GLY A 196 -9.35 -4.26 12.82
N VAL A 197 -9.88 -4.12 11.62
CA VAL A 197 -9.37 -3.15 10.63
C VAL A 197 -9.81 -1.74 11.05
N THR A 198 -8.88 -0.96 11.56
CA THR A 198 -9.14 0.40 12.07
C THR A 198 -8.45 1.44 11.21
N ILE A 199 -9.01 2.64 11.20
CA ILE A 199 -8.41 3.83 10.58
C ILE A 199 -7.69 4.68 11.63
N ILE A 200 -6.83 5.59 11.15
CA ILE A 200 -6.05 6.56 11.96
C ILE A 200 -6.97 7.43 12.80
#